data_2c68b89f356b1810e2009879a8891c7a
#
_entry.id   2c68b89f356b1810e2009879a8891c7a
#
_cell.length_a   1.000
_cell.length_b   1.000
_cell.length_c   1.000
_cell.angle_alpha   90.00
_cell.angle_beta   90.00
_cell.angle_gamma   90.00
#
_symmetry.space_group_name_H-M   'P 1'
#
loop_
_entity.id
_entity.type
_entity.pdbx_description
1 polymer ?
#
loop_
_entity_poly.entity_id
_entity_poly.type
_entity_poly.pdbx_seq_one_letter_code
_entity_poly.pdbx_strand_id
1 'polypeptide(L)'
;MQESRQQKSGGGFELLFDEDRLKIYYNKIFPFSLMFKWISYNKLNAGQKALTSLDEGISSNYFHFREFSFTLANDVYCRYLCFKTAEQFKETLVDRVPYKIDIGAVYNIPPDRHNASDKRAFIPVQKEMVFDIDMNDYDDVRTCCTGANVCEKCWEFLKIAMIVLTDILVEDFDFENVLWVFSGRRGIHAWICDESAREMNNEMRSAVVSYCNLGVGNENSGRTTLSYPLHPRLQSIYKKLLPEFKRIIIDEHNLLSVEKHRKKFLDYCPDLTTKNKVDAIW
;
A
#
# COMPACT_ATOMS: atom_id res chain seq x y z
N MET A 1 -6.71 -37.48 9.34
CA MET A 1 -7.19 -37.29 7.96
C MET A 1 -7.59 -35.83 7.84
N GLN A 2 -6.73 -35.04 7.24
CA GLN A 2 -6.97 -33.61 7.00
C GLN A 2 -7.23 -33.43 5.51
N GLU A 3 -8.46 -33.05 5.19
CA GLU A 3 -8.86 -32.70 3.81
C GLU A 3 -8.30 -31.32 3.48
N SER A 4 -7.37 -31.29 2.55
CA SER A 4 -6.88 -30.08 1.92
C SER A 4 -7.99 -29.51 1.02
N ARG A 5 -8.49 -28.32 1.33
CA ARG A 5 -9.41 -27.56 0.47
C ARG A 5 -8.71 -27.21 -0.85
N GLN A 6 -9.01 -27.95 -1.89
CA GLN A 6 -8.68 -27.64 -3.27
C GLN A 6 -9.56 -26.49 -3.77
N GLN A 7 -8.95 -25.33 -4.05
CA GLN A 7 -9.57 -24.33 -4.91
C GLN A 7 -9.22 -24.67 -6.36
N LYS A 8 -10.22 -25.08 -7.14
CA LYS A 8 -10.10 -25.28 -8.59
C LYS A 8 -10.07 -23.92 -9.28
N SER A 9 -8.95 -23.54 -9.89
CA SER A 9 -8.87 -22.53 -10.93
C SER A 9 -8.21 -23.09 -12.18
N GLY A 10 -8.69 -22.68 -13.34
CA GLY A 10 -8.33 -23.29 -14.61
C GLY A 10 -6.87 -23.12 -15.00
N GLY A 11 -6.28 -24.22 -15.48
CA GLY A 11 -5.16 -24.31 -16.42
C GLY A 11 -3.84 -23.59 -16.15
N GLY A 12 -3.54 -23.11 -14.93
CA GLY A 12 -2.26 -22.55 -14.55
C GLY A 12 -1.58 -23.46 -13.52
N PHE A 13 -0.27 -23.55 -13.54
CA PHE A 13 0.51 -24.21 -12.49
C PHE A 13 0.09 -23.63 -11.14
N GLU A 14 -0.65 -24.40 -10.34
CA GLU A 14 -0.96 -24.06 -8.96
C GLU A 14 0.35 -24.17 -8.16
N LEU A 15 1.00 -23.04 -7.93
CA LEU A 15 2.14 -22.96 -7.02
C LEU A 15 1.60 -23.13 -5.60
N LEU A 16 1.51 -24.37 -5.17
CA LEU A 16 1.23 -24.68 -3.76
C LEU A 16 2.34 -24.06 -2.90
N PHE A 17 1.93 -23.45 -1.80
CA PHE A 17 2.88 -22.96 -0.80
C PHE A 17 3.78 -24.11 -0.37
N ASP A 18 5.10 -23.90 -0.52
CA ASP A 18 6.14 -24.87 -0.21
C ASP A 18 7.09 -24.23 0.81
N GLU A 19 7.00 -24.70 2.04
CA GLU A 19 7.79 -24.20 3.17
C GLU A 19 9.29 -24.40 2.94
N ASP A 20 9.71 -25.52 2.34
CA ASP A 20 11.11 -25.79 2.06
C ASP A 20 11.69 -24.80 1.03
N ARG A 21 10.91 -24.48 -0.02
CA ARG A 21 11.31 -23.46 -1.00
C ARG A 21 11.38 -22.07 -0.38
N LEU A 22 10.43 -21.72 0.50
CA LEU A 22 10.44 -20.44 1.20
C LEU A 22 11.64 -20.34 2.15
N LYS A 23 12.00 -21.43 2.82
CA LYS A 23 13.21 -21.51 3.64
C LYS A 23 14.49 -21.31 2.81
N ILE A 24 14.55 -21.90 1.61
CA ILE A 24 15.66 -21.69 0.67
C ILE A 24 15.71 -20.21 0.25
N TYR A 25 14.55 -19.59 -0.06
CA TYR A 25 14.44 -18.17 -0.41
C TYR A 25 15.00 -17.28 0.70
N TYR A 26 14.57 -17.47 1.95
CA TYR A 26 15.09 -16.71 3.08
C TYR A 26 16.59 -16.93 3.28
N ASN A 27 17.06 -18.14 3.16
CA ASN A 27 18.48 -18.42 3.40
C ASN A 27 19.42 -17.89 2.31
N LYS A 28 18.99 -17.91 1.03
CA LYS A 28 19.86 -17.68 -0.13
C LYS A 28 19.58 -16.42 -0.92
N ILE A 29 18.32 -15.94 -0.95
CA ILE A 29 17.88 -14.91 -1.89
C ILE A 29 17.41 -13.64 -1.17
N PHE A 30 16.74 -13.76 -0.02
CA PHE A 30 16.17 -12.62 0.69
C PHE A 30 17.24 -11.55 0.99
N PRO A 31 17.01 -10.27 0.62
CA PRO A 31 18.05 -9.23 0.68
C PRO A 31 18.17 -8.62 2.09
N PHE A 32 18.54 -9.41 3.10
CA PHE A 32 18.61 -8.98 4.50
C PHE A 32 19.40 -7.70 4.72
N SER A 33 20.57 -7.58 4.10
CA SER A 33 21.43 -6.41 4.29
C SER A 33 20.78 -5.12 3.78
N LEU A 34 20.12 -5.18 2.62
CA LEU A 34 19.42 -4.02 2.05
C LEU A 34 18.19 -3.67 2.88
N MET A 35 17.41 -4.66 3.28
CA MET A 35 16.23 -4.45 4.11
C MET A 35 16.62 -3.88 5.48
N PHE A 36 17.64 -4.42 6.10
CA PHE A 36 18.16 -3.89 7.37
C PHE A 36 18.62 -2.44 7.24
N LYS A 37 19.39 -2.10 6.20
CA LYS A 37 19.81 -0.71 5.93
C LYS A 37 18.62 0.22 5.75
N TRP A 38 17.64 -0.20 4.97
CA TRP A 38 16.42 0.58 4.73
C TRP A 38 15.67 0.87 6.03
N ILE A 39 15.21 -0.14 6.75
CA ILE A 39 14.34 0.03 7.92
C ILE A 39 15.06 0.46 9.21
N SER A 40 16.41 0.46 9.23
CA SER A 40 17.23 1.06 10.30
C SER A 40 17.61 2.51 10.04
N TYR A 41 17.44 3.00 8.80
CA TYR A 41 17.81 4.35 8.37
C TYR A 41 19.26 4.75 8.71
N ASN A 42 20.18 3.77 8.75
CA ASN A 42 21.58 3.97 9.14
C ASN A 42 21.77 4.66 10.52
N LYS A 43 20.73 4.73 11.36
CA LYS A 43 20.80 5.32 12.71
C LYS A 43 21.60 4.46 13.71
N LEU A 44 22.33 3.47 13.20
CA LEU A 44 23.19 2.59 14.00
C LEU A 44 24.61 3.15 14.24
N ASN A 45 25.00 4.22 13.57
CA ASN A 45 26.31 4.82 13.72
C ASN A 45 26.28 5.97 14.74
N ALA A 46 26.84 5.70 15.91
CA ALA A 46 27.12 6.69 16.94
C ALA A 46 27.92 7.85 16.37
N GLY A 47 27.32 9.02 16.23
CA GLY A 47 28.03 10.24 15.79
C GLY A 47 27.14 11.43 15.45
N GLN A 48 25.84 11.22 15.22
CA GLN A 48 24.91 12.34 15.07
C GLN A 48 24.28 12.70 16.42
N LYS A 49 24.37 13.97 16.78
CA LYS A 49 23.81 14.49 18.04
C LYS A 49 22.32 14.23 18.10
N ALA A 50 21.90 13.41 19.06
CA ALA A 50 20.50 13.31 19.48
C ALA A 50 20.01 14.67 19.95
N LEU A 51 18.83 15.08 19.50
CA LEU A 51 18.25 16.39 19.82
C LEU A 51 17.59 16.43 21.20
N THR A 52 17.26 15.27 21.79
CA THR A 52 16.70 15.13 23.16
C THR A 52 17.19 13.85 23.84
N SER A 53 17.14 13.80 25.19
CA SER A 53 17.54 12.63 25.97
C SER A 53 16.69 11.35 25.75
N LEU A 54 15.49 11.48 25.17
CA LEU A 54 14.63 10.37 24.76
C LEU A 54 15.10 9.76 23.43
N ASP A 55 15.71 10.56 22.57
CA ASP A 55 16.14 10.16 21.23
C ASP A 55 17.45 9.35 21.25
N GLU A 56 18.30 9.51 22.27
CA GLU A 56 19.58 8.81 22.34
C GLU A 56 19.46 7.28 22.38
N GLY A 57 18.49 6.76 23.13
CA GLY A 57 18.23 5.32 23.21
C GLY A 57 17.67 4.73 21.93
N ILE A 58 16.78 5.45 21.26
CA ILE A 58 16.14 5.03 20.01
C ILE A 58 17.12 5.17 18.84
N SER A 59 17.91 6.25 18.81
CA SER A 59 18.89 6.52 17.75
C SER A 59 19.99 5.45 17.67
N SER A 60 20.44 4.90 18.80
CA SER A 60 21.48 3.87 18.84
C SER A 60 20.97 2.47 18.48
N ASN A 61 19.67 2.19 18.64
CA ASN A 61 19.04 0.89 18.43
C ASN A 61 17.70 0.94 17.68
N TYR A 62 17.55 1.84 16.72
CA TYR A 62 16.31 2.08 15.99
C TYR A 62 15.62 0.79 15.51
N PHE A 63 16.41 -0.17 14.99
CA PHE A 63 15.92 -1.46 14.54
C PHE A 63 15.37 -2.31 15.69
N HIS A 64 15.96 -2.25 16.89
CA HIS A 64 15.51 -3.01 18.06
C HIS A 64 14.17 -2.50 18.62
N PHE A 65 13.85 -1.23 18.41
CA PHE A 65 12.61 -0.62 18.85
C PHE A 65 11.47 -0.76 17.83
N ARG A 66 11.77 -1.32 16.65
CA ARG A 66 10.76 -1.57 15.61
C ARG A 66 10.02 -2.87 15.85
N GLU A 67 8.69 -2.81 15.77
CA GLU A 67 7.85 -4.00 15.76
C GLU A 67 7.91 -4.70 14.41
N PHE A 68 8.03 -6.01 14.47
CA PHE A 68 7.75 -6.91 13.36
C PHE A 68 6.63 -7.86 13.76
N SER A 69 5.86 -8.27 12.76
CA SER A 69 4.88 -9.34 12.94
C SER A 69 5.05 -10.36 11.83
N PHE A 70 4.88 -11.62 12.17
CA PHE A 70 4.97 -12.73 11.22
C PHE A 70 3.64 -13.46 11.16
N THR A 71 3.22 -13.82 9.94
CA THR A 71 2.19 -14.81 9.75
C THR A 71 2.84 -16.11 9.31
N LEU A 72 2.70 -17.13 10.12
CA LEU A 72 3.25 -18.46 9.91
C LEU A 72 2.23 -19.38 9.22
N ALA A 73 2.64 -20.61 8.90
CA ALA A 73 1.74 -21.65 8.43
C ALA A 73 0.49 -21.76 9.35
N ASN A 74 -0.65 -22.13 8.75
CA ASN A 74 -1.95 -22.20 9.44
C ASN A 74 -2.47 -20.87 10.02
N ASP A 75 -2.07 -19.74 9.42
CA ASP A 75 -2.50 -18.38 9.80
C ASP A 75 -2.15 -17.97 11.25
N VAL A 76 -1.12 -18.60 11.83
CA VAL A 76 -0.64 -18.21 13.16
C VAL A 76 0.03 -16.84 13.06
N TYR A 77 -0.54 -15.84 13.74
CA TYR A 77 -0.06 -14.46 13.74
C TYR A 77 0.77 -14.16 15.00
N CYS A 78 2.07 -13.90 14.81
CA CYS A 78 3.03 -13.58 15.84
C CYS A 78 3.34 -12.08 15.84
N ARG A 79 3.03 -11.37 16.91
CA ARG A 79 3.27 -9.93 17.09
C ARG A 79 4.37 -9.62 18.08
N TYR A 80 4.72 -8.34 18.12
CA TYR A 80 5.69 -7.76 19.07
C TYR A 80 7.09 -8.36 18.94
N LEU A 81 7.44 -8.82 17.75
CA LEU A 81 8.79 -9.27 17.47
C LEU A 81 9.69 -8.06 17.28
N CYS A 82 10.91 -8.14 17.80
CA CYS A 82 11.94 -7.14 17.56
C CYS A 82 13.32 -7.82 17.55
N PHE A 83 14.28 -7.19 16.92
CA PHE A 83 15.60 -7.78 16.67
C PHE A 83 16.69 -6.77 16.96
N LYS A 84 17.76 -7.21 17.60
CA LYS A 84 18.92 -6.35 17.91
C LYS A 84 19.85 -6.20 16.72
N THR A 85 19.94 -7.22 15.88
CA THR A 85 20.88 -7.25 14.75
C THR A 85 20.22 -7.83 13.50
N ALA A 86 20.81 -7.59 12.34
CA ALA A 86 20.40 -8.18 11.09
C ALA A 86 20.51 -9.70 11.09
N GLU A 87 21.52 -10.23 11.77
CA GLU A 87 21.77 -11.67 11.93
C GLU A 87 20.65 -12.32 12.70
N GLN A 88 20.24 -11.77 13.84
CA GLN A 88 19.10 -12.28 14.63
C GLN A 88 17.81 -12.28 13.82
N PHE A 89 17.55 -11.22 13.05
CA PHE A 89 16.40 -11.14 12.16
C PHE A 89 16.45 -12.24 11.10
N LYS A 90 17.61 -12.43 10.45
CA LYS A 90 17.81 -13.48 9.45
C LYS A 90 17.59 -14.88 10.03
N GLU A 91 18.23 -15.19 11.15
CA GLU A 91 18.11 -16.49 11.81
C GLU A 91 16.66 -16.81 12.15
N THR A 92 15.92 -15.82 12.68
CA THR A 92 14.51 -15.98 13.02
C THR A 92 13.63 -16.19 11.78
N LEU A 93 13.90 -15.49 10.66
CA LEU A 93 13.17 -15.71 9.41
C LEU A 93 13.42 -17.10 8.81
N VAL A 94 14.66 -17.56 8.83
CA VAL A 94 15.04 -18.90 8.32
C VAL A 94 14.47 -20.01 9.20
N ASP A 95 14.38 -19.79 10.51
CA ASP A 95 13.83 -20.76 11.47
C ASP A 95 12.31 -20.84 11.41
N ARG A 96 11.62 -19.71 11.44
CA ARG A 96 10.15 -19.64 11.50
C ARG A 96 9.43 -19.68 10.17
N VAL A 97 10.15 -19.41 9.08
CA VAL A 97 9.64 -19.44 7.70
C VAL A 97 8.28 -18.75 7.52
N PRO A 98 8.13 -17.48 7.93
CA PRO A 98 6.85 -16.78 7.78
C PRO A 98 6.50 -16.59 6.31
N TYR A 99 5.21 -16.74 5.95
CA TYR A 99 4.76 -16.42 4.60
C TYR A 99 4.33 -14.95 4.45
N LYS A 100 4.15 -14.21 5.57
CA LYS A 100 4.01 -12.75 5.58
C LYS A 100 4.89 -12.15 6.67
N ILE A 101 5.47 -11.02 6.35
CA ILE A 101 6.25 -10.19 7.26
C ILE A 101 5.59 -8.81 7.27
N ASP A 102 5.12 -8.37 8.43
CA ASP A 102 4.63 -7.01 8.61
C ASP A 102 5.70 -6.18 9.31
N ILE A 103 5.95 -5.00 8.78
CA ILE A 103 6.86 -4.01 9.35
C ILE A 103 6.02 -2.98 10.10
N GLY A 104 6.14 -2.96 11.41
CA GLY A 104 5.40 -2.08 12.32
C GLY A 104 6.09 -0.75 12.58
N ALA A 105 5.55 -0.03 13.57
CA ALA A 105 6.11 1.21 14.05
C ALA A 105 7.41 0.99 14.85
N VAL A 106 8.18 2.05 15.00
CA VAL A 106 9.22 2.15 16.02
C VAL A 106 8.57 2.70 17.28
N TYR A 107 8.80 2.03 18.40
CA TYR A 107 8.22 2.38 19.70
C TYR A 107 9.26 3.04 20.61
N ASN A 108 8.79 3.65 21.67
CA ASN A 108 9.67 4.25 22.70
C ASN A 108 10.32 3.20 23.62
N ILE A 109 9.86 1.96 23.61
CA ILE A 109 10.43 0.79 24.29
C ILE A 109 10.45 -0.40 23.33
N PRO A 110 11.37 -1.37 23.50
CA PRO A 110 11.40 -2.55 22.65
C PRO A 110 10.06 -3.32 22.68
N PRO A 111 9.51 -3.71 21.53
CA PRO A 111 8.21 -4.41 21.43
C PRO A 111 8.07 -5.67 22.27
N ASP A 112 9.13 -6.44 22.46
CA ASP A 112 9.15 -7.63 23.31
C ASP A 112 8.85 -7.33 24.80
N ARG A 113 8.99 -6.06 25.20
CA ARG A 113 8.69 -5.58 26.56
C ARG A 113 7.34 -4.90 26.70
N HIS A 114 6.48 -4.93 25.69
CA HIS A 114 5.18 -4.26 25.68
C HIS A 114 4.29 -4.61 26.90
N ASN A 115 4.43 -5.81 27.46
CA ASN A 115 3.68 -6.27 28.64
C ASN A 115 4.34 -5.90 29.98
N ALA A 116 5.60 -5.48 29.98
CA ALA A 116 6.35 -5.13 31.19
C ALA A 116 6.08 -3.69 31.67
N SER A 117 5.38 -2.89 30.85
CA SER A 117 5.04 -1.50 31.12
C SER A 117 3.53 -1.30 31.09
N ASP A 118 3.05 -0.21 31.71
CA ASP A 118 1.67 0.21 31.51
C ASP A 118 1.38 0.31 30.02
N LYS A 119 0.27 -0.25 29.56
CA LYS A 119 -0.15 -0.19 28.14
C LYS A 119 -0.15 1.23 27.56
N ARG A 120 -0.36 2.24 28.42
CA ARG A 120 -0.32 3.67 28.06
C ARG A 120 1.11 4.18 27.82
N ALA A 121 2.12 3.48 28.32
CA ALA A 121 3.52 3.85 28.16
C ALA A 121 4.15 3.25 26.90
N PHE A 122 3.51 2.30 26.23
CA PHE A 122 3.94 1.70 24.98
C PHE A 122 3.42 2.53 23.79
N ILE A 123 4.22 3.48 23.34
CA ILE A 123 3.81 4.52 22.38
C ILE A 123 4.62 4.38 21.07
N PRO A 124 3.94 4.33 19.90
CA PRO A 124 4.63 4.42 18.62
C PRO A 124 5.17 5.83 18.44
N VAL A 125 6.46 5.95 18.13
CA VAL A 125 7.14 7.24 17.95
C VAL A 125 7.41 7.57 16.50
N GLN A 126 7.66 6.57 15.65
CA GLN A 126 7.85 6.75 14.22
C GLN A 126 7.28 5.57 13.44
N LYS A 127 6.75 5.86 12.25
CA LYS A 127 6.32 4.85 11.27
C LYS A 127 6.26 5.48 9.89
N GLU A 128 6.71 4.77 8.88
CA GLU A 128 6.50 5.15 7.49
C GLU A 128 5.03 5.44 7.24
N MET A 129 4.73 6.43 6.42
CA MET A 129 3.39 6.59 5.88
C MET A 129 3.24 5.65 4.70
N VAL A 130 2.22 4.80 4.71
CA VAL A 130 2.01 3.80 3.66
C VAL A 130 0.62 3.98 3.06
N PHE A 131 0.57 4.09 1.73
CA PHE A 131 -0.65 4.00 0.96
C PHE A 131 -0.75 2.58 0.40
N ASP A 132 -1.84 1.90 0.72
CA ASP A 132 -2.17 0.58 0.19
C ASP A 132 -3.22 0.73 -0.92
N ILE A 133 -2.88 0.28 -2.12
CA ILE A 133 -3.74 0.34 -3.29
C ILE A 133 -4.02 -1.09 -3.75
N ASP A 134 -5.26 -1.53 -3.58
CA ASP A 134 -5.70 -2.87 -3.92
C ASP A 134 -6.44 -2.88 -5.27
N MET A 135 -6.18 -3.87 -6.11
CA MET A 135 -6.83 -4.04 -7.41
C MET A 135 -8.35 -4.23 -7.30
N ASN A 136 -8.86 -4.71 -6.18
CA ASN A 136 -10.31 -4.86 -5.97
C ASN A 136 -11.06 -3.53 -6.03
N ASP A 137 -10.40 -2.42 -5.67
CA ASP A 137 -11.00 -1.09 -5.71
C ASP A 137 -11.39 -0.69 -7.14
N TYR A 138 -10.81 -1.37 -8.14
CA TYR A 138 -11.08 -1.16 -9.56
C TYR A 138 -12.05 -2.17 -10.18
N ASP A 139 -12.65 -3.08 -9.40
CA ASP A 139 -13.57 -4.12 -9.94
C ASP A 139 -14.78 -3.52 -10.68
N ASP A 140 -15.17 -2.31 -10.33
CA ASP A 140 -16.28 -1.60 -10.98
C ASP A 140 -15.94 -1.04 -12.38
N VAL A 141 -14.66 -0.93 -12.70
CA VAL A 141 -14.17 -0.30 -13.95
C VAL A 141 -13.28 -1.22 -14.80
N ARG A 142 -12.90 -2.39 -14.29
CA ARG A 142 -12.14 -3.38 -15.05
C ARG A 142 -13.04 -4.47 -15.60
N THR A 143 -12.86 -4.84 -16.87
CA THR A 143 -13.65 -5.85 -17.57
C THR A 143 -12.92 -7.15 -17.83
N CYS A 144 -11.62 -7.21 -17.54
CA CYS A 144 -10.76 -8.37 -17.84
C CYS A 144 -10.69 -9.39 -16.70
N CYS A 145 -10.72 -8.95 -15.44
CA CYS A 145 -10.55 -9.76 -14.24
C CYS A 145 -11.46 -9.26 -13.12
N THR A 146 -11.60 -10.07 -12.06
CA THR A 146 -12.33 -9.71 -10.83
C THR A 146 -11.61 -10.27 -9.60
N GLY A 147 -11.80 -9.63 -8.45
CA GLY A 147 -11.27 -10.09 -7.17
C GLY A 147 -9.75 -10.20 -7.16
N ALA A 148 -9.23 -11.39 -6.85
CA ALA A 148 -7.79 -11.63 -6.73
C ALA A 148 -7.06 -11.83 -8.07
N ASN A 149 -7.80 -12.00 -9.17
CA ASN A 149 -7.19 -12.22 -10.47
C ASN A 149 -6.70 -10.89 -11.07
N VAL A 150 -5.47 -10.88 -11.57
CA VAL A 150 -4.82 -9.72 -12.17
C VAL A 150 -4.16 -10.13 -13.47
N CYS A 151 -4.29 -9.29 -14.51
CA CYS A 151 -3.60 -9.46 -15.78
C CYS A 151 -2.95 -8.13 -16.20
N GLU A 152 -2.22 -8.15 -17.29
CA GLU A 152 -1.52 -6.96 -17.81
C GLU A 152 -2.45 -5.78 -18.03
N LYS A 153 -3.67 -6.02 -18.52
CA LYS A 153 -4.65 -4.94 -18.78
C LYS A 153 -5.08 -4.22 -17.51
N CYS A 154 -5.47 -4.96 -16.46
CA CYS A 154 -5.89 -4.30 -15.23
C CYS A 154 -4.70 -3.76 -14.41
N TRP A 155 -3.49 -4.26 -14.63
CA TRP A 155 -2.29 -3.71 -13.99
C TRP A 155 -2.05 -2.23 -14.34
N GLU A 156 -2.51 -1.78 -15.50
CA GLU A 156 -2.43 -0.38 -15.91
C GLU A 156 -3.13 0.58 -14.93
N PHE A 157 -4.19 0.15 -14.23
CA PHE A 157 -4.83 0.96 -13.18
C PHE A 157 -3.87 1.28 -12.03
N LEU A 158 -3.13 0.27 -11.56
CA LEU A 158 -2.15 0.46 -10.48
C LEU A 158 -1.00 1.35 -10.93
N LYS A 159 -0.56 1.21 -12.17
CA LYS A 159 0.48 2.07 -12.75
C LYS A 159 0.04 3.53 -12.79
N ILE A 160 -1.18 3.82 -13.19
CA ILE A 160 -1.75 5.18 -13.19
C ILE A 160 -1.85 5.71 -11.76
N ALA A 161 -2.38 4.91 -10.83
CA ALA A 161 -2.45 5.29 -9.43
C ALA A 161 -1.06 5.63 -8.87
N MET A 162 -0.05 4.82 -9.18
CA MET A 162 1.34 5.07 -8.81
C MET A 162 1.85 6.41 -9.35
N ILE A 163 1.62 6.70 -10.63
CA ILE A 163 2.07 7.95 -11.27
C ILE A 163 1.40 9.16 -10.60
N VAL A 164 0.07 9.12 -10.45
CA VAL A 164 -0.70 10.24 -9.88
C VAL A 164 -0.35 10.48 -8.43
N LEU A 165 -0.29 9.40 -7.63
CA LEU A 165 0.04 9.53 -6.22
C LEU A 165 1.48 10.00 -6.01
N THR A 166 2.45 9.52 -6.81
CA THR A 166 3.83 10.00 -6.76
C THR A 166 3.90 11.49 -7.05
N ASP A 167 3.20 11.97 -8.08
CA ASP A 167 3.15 13.41 -8.39
C ASP A 167 2.65 14.24 -7.19
N ILE A 168 1.59 13.78 -6.52
CA ILE A 168 1.04 14.49 -5.36
C ILE A 168 2.05 14.48 -4.21
N LEU A 169 2.61 13.32 -3.90
CA LEU A 169 3.52 13.16 -2.77
C LEU A 169 4.81 13.97 -2.96
N VAL A 170 5.34 14.01 -4.18
CA VAL A 170 6.58 14.74 -4.49
C VAL A 170 6.32 16.23 -4.68
N GLU A 171 5.34 16.61 -5.49
CA GLU A 171 5.11 18.00 -5.89
C GLU A 171 4.39 18.85 -4.84
N ASP A 172 3.49 18.23 -4.04
CA ASP A 172 2.67 18.97 -3.08
C ASP A 172 3.15 18.82 -1.63
N PHE A 173 3.82 17.71 -1.31
CA PHE A 173 4.31 17.44 0.04
C PHE A 173 5.83 17.43 0.17
N ASP A 174 6.55 17.59 -0.94
CA ASP A 174 8.02 17.63 -0.98
C ASP A 174 8.68 16.36 -0.40
N PHE A 175 8.02 15.19 -0.58
CA PHE A 175 8.59 13.91 -0.18
C PHE A 175 9.57 13.42 -1.23
N GLU A 176 10.79 13.09 -0.81
CA GLU A 176 11.87 12.64 -1.69
C GLU A 176 12.03 11.11 -1.71
N ASN A 177 11.62 10.44 -0.63
CA ASN A 177 11.91 9.02 -0.40
C ASN A 177 10.63 8.17 -0.48
N VAL A 178 10.09 8.04 -1.68
CA VAL A 178 8.90 7.22 -1.95
C VAL A 178 9.33 5.88 -2.58
N LEU A 179 9.10 4.78 -1.86
CA LEU A 179 9.38 3.43 -2.34
C LEU A 179 8.08 2.71 -2.69
N TRP A 180 7.96 2.26 -3.93
CA TRP A 180 6.85 1.42 -4.37
C TRP A 180 7.18 -0.07 -4.23
N VAL A 181 6.29 -0.80 -3.59
CA VAL A 181 6.44 -2.23 -3.33
C VAL A 181 5.22 -2.97 -3.84
N PHE A 182 5.44 -4.04 -4.60
CA PHE A 182 4.37 -4.97 -4.95
C PHE A 182 3.97 -5.79 -3.71
N SER A 183 2.67 -5.84 -3.41
CA SER A 183 2.16 -6.53 -2.20
C SER A 183 2.34 -8.06 -2.22
N GLY A 184 2.75 -8.61 -3.36
CA GLY A 184 2.93 -10.06 -3.56
C GLY A 184 1.67 -10.77 -4.08
N ARG A 185 0.53 -10.07 -4.22
CA ARG A 185 -0.71 -10.68 -4.70
C ARG A 185 -1.41 -9.83 -5.77
N ARG A 186 -1.94 -8.68 -5.45
CA ARG A 186 -2.80 -7.91 -6.34
C ARG A 186 -2.77 -6.40 -6.10
N GLY A 187 -1.91 -5.92 -5.26
CA GLY A 187 -1.82 -4.51 -4.89
C GLY A 187 -0.41 -3.98 -4.90
N ILE A 188 -0.29 -2.69 -4.69
CA ILE A 188 0.97 -1.97 -4.53
C ILE A 188 0.91 -1.09 -3.30
N HIS A 189 2.05 -0.94 -2.63
CA HIS A 189 2.20 -0.06 -1.47
C HIS A 189 3.17 1.05 -1.79
N ALA A 190 2.77 2.31 -1.55
CA ALA A 190 3.72 3.43 -1.51
C ALA A 190 4.20 3.64 -0.09
N TRP A 191 5.49 3.47 0.15
CA TRP A 191 6.15 3.71 1.42
C TRP A 191 6.85 5.06 1.38
N ILE A 192 6.37 6.02 2.16
CA ILE A 192 6.98 7.33 2.31
C ILE A 192 7.93 7.27 3.50
N CYS A 193 9.23 7.29 3.18
CA CYS A 193 10.30 7.00 4.12
C CYS A 193 10.98 8.26 4.69
N ASP A 194 10.54 9.44 4.26
CA ASP A 194 11.03 10.73 4.78
C ASP A 194 10.84 10.83 6.29
N GLU A 195 11.78 11.45 6.98
CA GLU A 195 11.71 11.62 8.43
C GLU A 195 10.46 12.41 8.84
N SER A 196 10.14 13.46 8.09
CA SER A 196 8.93 14.26 8.28
C SER A 196 7.65 13.41 8.19
N ALA A 197 7.59 12.45 7.27
CA ALA A 197 6.45 11.54 7.14
C ALA A 197 6.40 10.51 8.29
N ARG A 198 7.56 10.00 8.71
CA ARG A 198 7.64 9.01 9.79
C ARG A 198 7.21 9.56 11.15
N GLU A 199 7.43 10.86 11.39
CA GLU A 199 7.11 11.56 12.64
C GLU A 199 5.68 12.11 12.70
N MET A 200 4.92 12.02 11.60
CA MET A 200 3.53 12.47 11.56
C MET A 200 2.66 11.73 12.55
N ASN A 201 1.86 12.47 13.29
CA ASN A 201 0.77 11.92 14.10
C ASN A 201 -0.42 11.50 13.22
N ASN A 202 -1.44 10.89 13.81
CA ASN A 202 -2.61 10.40 13.08
C ASN A 202 -3.40 11.52 12.39
N GLU A 203 -3.48 12.70 12.98
CA GLU A 203 -4.20 13.86 12.40
C GLU A 203 -3.50 14.35 11.14
N MET A 204 -2.18 14.49 11.19
CA MET A 204 -1.38 14.89 10.03
C MET A 204 -1.49 13.85 8.90
N ARG A 205 -1.39 12.55 9.23
CA ARG A 205 -1.56 11.46 8.26
C ARG A 205 -2.95 11.50 7.61
N SER A 206 -3.99 11.69 8.40
CA SER A 206 -5.37 11.82 7.91
C SER A 206 -5.55 13.04 7.00
N ALA A 207 -4.88 14.15 7.30
CA ALA A 207 -4.91 15.34 6.46
C ALA A 207 -4.25 15.09 5.09
N VAL A 208 -3.09 14.41 5.06
CA VAL A 208 -2.43 14.03 3.81
C VAL A 208 -3.32 13.10 2.98
N VAL A 209 -3.91 12.06 3.61
CA VAL A 209 -4.84 11.15 2.92
C VAL A 209 -6.05 11.90 2.37
N SER A 210 -6.63 12.81 3.16
CA SER A 210 -7.77 13.62 2.74
C SER A 210 -7.44 14.53 1.55
N TYR A 211 -6.22 15.08 1.53
CA TYR A 211 -5.75 15.86 0.38
C TYR A 211 -5.58 15.00 -0.88
N CYS A 212 -5.06 13.79 -0.74
CA CYS A 212 -4.91 12.84 -1.86
C CYS A 212 -6.26 12.35 -2.39
N ASN A 213 -7.33 12.50 -1.61
CA ASN A 213 -8.67 12.08 -1.99
C ASN A 213 -9.33 13.12 -2.91
N LEU A 214 -8.96 13.08 -4.18
CA LEU A 214 -9.24 14.08 -5.21
C LEU A 214 -10.68 14.02 -5.76
N GLY A 215 -11.67 13.98 -4.93
CA GLY A 215 -13.03 14.14 -5.43
C GLY A 215 -13.95 12.96 -5.18
N VAL A 216 -13.88 12.40 -4.00
CA VAL A 216 -14.94 11.53 -3.52
C VAL A 216 -16.19 12.38 -3.36
N GLY A 217 -17.14 12.17 -4.26
CA GLY A 217 -18.50 12.66 -4.08
C GLY A 217 -19.09 12.08 -2.80
N ASN A 218 -20.12 12.70 -2.33
CA ASN A 218 -20.89 12.17 -1.21
C ASN A 218 -21.27 10.71 -1.51
N GLU A 219 -20.86 9.76 -0.69
CA GLU A 219 -21.08 8.32 -0.87
C GLU A 219 -22.55 8.00 -1.20
N ASN A 220 -23.48 8.85 -0.75
CA ASN A 220 -24.92 8.72 -0.98
C ASN A 220 -25.40 9.23 -2.36
N SER A 221 -24.61 10.01 -3.10
CA SER A 221 -25.06 10.62 -4.36
C SER A 221 -24.50 9.95 -5.60
N GLY A 222 -23.46 9.13 -5.47
CA GLY A 222 -22.76 8.50 -6.60
C GLY A 222 -22.17 9.49 -7.61
N ARG A 223 -22.26 10.78 -7.34
CA ARG A 223 -21.79 11.86 -8.22
C ARG A 223 -20.78 12.72 -7.49
N THR A 224 -19.61 12.85 -8.08
CA THR A 224 -18.61 13.82 -7.65
C THR A 224 -18.97 15.17 -8.25
N THR A 225 -19.35 16.14 -7.41
CA THR A 225 -19.55 17.53 -7.85
C THR A 225 -18.26 18.28 -7.65
N LEU A 226 -17.59 18.61 -8.73
CA LEU A 226 -16.39 19.43 -8.72
C LEU A 226 -16.79 20.92 -8.77
N SER A 227 -16.20 21.73 -7.90
CA SER A 227 -16.35 23.18 -7.96
C SER A 227 -15.58 23.77 -9.15
N TYR A 228 -16.16 24.77 -9.78
CA TYR A 228 -15.46 25.49 -10.84
C TYR A 228 -15.11 26.91 -10.39
N PRO A 229 -13.90 27.42 -10.64
CA PRO A 229 -12.80 26.76 -11.35
C PRO A 229 -12.20 25.59 -10.57
N LEU A 230 -11.71 24.57 -11.26
CA LEU A 230 -11.05 23.42 -10.65
C LEU A 230 -9.80 23.88 -9.88
N HIS A 231 -9.57 23.25 -8.74
CA HIS A 231 -8.29 23.40 -8.04
C HIS A 231 -7.13 23.10 -8.99
N PRO A 232 -6.03 23.87 -9.00
CA PRO A 232 -4.91 23.70 -9.94
C PRO A 232 -4.37 22.26 -9.99
N ARG A 233 -4.28 21.58 -8.83
CA ARG A 233 -3.87 20.18 -8.76
C ARG A 233 -4.85 19.25 -9.49
N LEU A 234 -6.13 19.41 -9.26
CA LEU A 234 -7.17 18.63 -9.97
C LEU A 234 -7.08 18.85 -11.48
N GLN A 235 -6.84 20.10 -11.93
CA GLN A 235 -6.69 20.40 -13.33
C GLN A 235 -5.44 19.72 -13.93
N SER A 236 -4.32 19.70 -13.21
CA SER A 236 -3.09 19.02 -13.63
C SER A 236 -3.31 17.53 -13.77
N ILE A 237 -3.91 16.90 -12.76
CA ILE A 237 -4.21 15.46 -12.76
C ILE A 237 -5.20 15.10 -13.87
N TYR A 238 -6.26 15.90 -14.04
CA TYR A 238 -7.23 15.69 -15.11
C TYR A 238 -6.56 15.67 -16.50
N LYS A 239 -5.65 16.62 -16.77
CA LYS A 239 -4.89 16.64 -18.03
C LYS A 239 -4.04 15.38 -18.24
N LYS A 240 -3.46 14.82 -17.17
CA LYS A 240 -2.69 13.56 -17.22
C LYS A 240 -3.59 12.35 -17.41
N LEU A 241 -4.73 12.32 -16.73
CA LEU A 241 -5.64 11.17 -16.75
C LEU A 241 -6.48 11.08 -18.01
N LEU A 242 -6.79 12.19 -18.67
CA LEU A 242 -7.68 12.19 -19.85
C LEU A 242 -7.20 11.28 -20.99
N PRO A 243 -5.95 11.32 -21.44
CA PRO A 243 -5.45 10.39 -22.47
C PRO A 243 -5.45 8.94 -21.98
N GLU A 244 -5.12 8.70 -20.72
CA GLU A 244 -5.10 7.36 -20.12
C GLU A 244 -6.52 6.81 -19.94
N PHE A 245 -7.49 7.65 -19.60
CA PHE A 245 -8.90 7.25 -19.57
C PHE A 245 -9.36 6.73 -20.92
N LYS A 246 -9.04 7.46 -22.00
CA LYS A 246 -9.36 7.01 -23.35
C LYS A 246 -8.70 5.66 -23.65
N ARG A 247 -7.40 5.57 -23.47
CA ARG A 247 -6.60 4.37 -23.76
C ARG A 247 -7.07 3.16 -22.95
N ILE A 248 -7.13 3.30 -21.63
CA ILE A 248 -7.38 2.16 -20.75
C ILE A 248 -8.89 1.83 -20.68
N ILE A 249 -9.72 2.82 -20.37
CA ILE A 249 -11.15 2.57 -20.10
C ILE A 249 -11.95 2.33 -21.38
N ILE A 250 -11.70 3.17 -22.39
CA ILE A 250 -12.49 3.10 -23.62
C ILE A 250 -11.91 2.06 -24.58
N ASP A 251 -10.61 2.14 -24.90
CA ASP A 251 -10.03 1.31 -25.95
C ASP A 251 -9.66 -0.10 -25.44
N GLU A 252 -8.93 -0.23 -24.32
CA GLU A 252 -8.45 -1.53 -23.85
C GLU A 252 -9.50 -2.35 -23.08
N HIS A 253 -10.22 -1.71 -22.16
CA HIS A 253 -11.28 -2.36 -21.37
C HIS A 253 -12.62 -2.38 -22.07
N ASN A 254 -12.80 -1.55 -23.11
CA ASN A 254 -14.06 -1.41 -23.85
C ASN A 254 -15.27 -1.32 -22.91
N LEU A 255 -15.14 -0.47 -21.87
CA LEU A 255 -16.09 -0.40 -20.76
C LEU A 255 -17.52 -0.15 -21.25
N LEU A 256 -17.66 0.63 -22.32
CA LEU A 256 -18.96 0.98 -22.90
C LEU A 256 -19.64 -0.18 -23.68
N SER A 257 -18.93 -1.29 -23.92
CA SER A 257 -19.57 -2.50 -24.50
C SER A 257 -20.51 -3.20 -23.50
N VAL A 258 -20.35 -2.94 -22.20
CA VAL A 258 -21.12 -3.55 -21.13
C VAL A 258 -22.31 -2.64 -20.74
N GLU A 259 -23.53 -3.12 -20.89
CA GLU A 259 -24.75 -2.34 -20.62
C GLU A 259 -24.79 -1.70 -19.22
N LYS A 260 -24.38 -2.44 -18.18
CA LYS A 260 -24.28 -1.92 -16.80
C LYS A 260 -23.41 -0.65 -16.74
N HIS A 261 -22.28 -0.64 -17.42
CA HIS A 261 -21.37 0.49 -17.42
C HIS A 261 -21.87 1.65 -18.28
N ARG A 262 -22.51 1.38 -19.43
CA ARG A 262 -23.21 2.41 -20.21
C ARG A 262 -24.25 3.14 -19.38
N LYS A 263 -25.10 2.39 -18.69
CA LYS A 263 -26.13 2.98 -17.80
C LYS A 263 -25.50 3.88 -16.73
N LYS A 264 -24.45 3.40 -16.05
CA LYS A 264 -23.72 4.19 -15.07
C LYS A 264 -23.11 5.47 -15.69
N PHE A 265 -22.58 5.36 -16.91
CA PHE A 265 -22.03 6.52 -17.63
C PHE A 265 -23.12 7.54 -18.00
N LEU A 266 -24.28 7.08 -18.45
CA LEU A 266 -25.45 7.91 -18.74
C LEU A 266 -25.98 8.66 -17.49
N ASP A 267 -25.78 8.12 -16.31
CA ASP A 267 -26.19 8.78 -15.07
C ASP A 267 -25.33 10.01 -14.74
N TYR A 268 -24.14 10.15 -15.35
CA TYR A 268 -23.33 11.36 -15.25
C TYR A 268 -23.75 12.45 -16.25
N CYS A 269 -24.67 12.19 -17.18
CA CYS A 269 -25.15 13.22 -18.10
C CYS A 269 -25.82 14.35 -17.31
N PRO A 270 -25.57 15.63 -17.68
CA PRO A 270 -26.04 16.78 -16.92
C PRO A 270 -27.57 16.93 -16.95
N ASP A 271 -28.20 16.48 -18.02
CA ASP A 271 -29.65 16.60 -18.24
C ASP A 271 -30.21 15.42 -19.01
N LEU A 272 -31.54 15.25 -18.94
CA LEU A 272 -32.26 14.17 -19.60
C LEU A 272 -32.16 14.21 -21.13
N THR A 273 -32.09 15.39 -21.71
CA THR A 273 -31.99 15.57 -23.16
C THR A 273 -30.66 15.05 -23.68
N THR A 274 -29.57 15.41 -22.99
CA THR A 274 -28.23 14.89 -23.29
C THR A 274 -28.16 13.38 -23.09
N LYS A 275 -28.72 12.88 -21.97
CA LYS A 275 -28.80 11.45 -21.66
C LYS A 275 -29.47 10.68 -22.81
N ASN A 276 -30.66 11.11 -23.24
CA ASN A 276 -31.40 10.46 -24.31
C ASN A 276 -30.67 10.50 -25.64
N LYS A 277 -30.00 11.60 -25.98
CA LYS A 277 -29.20 11.69 -27.20
C LYS A 277 -28.01 10.74 -27.21
N VAL A 278 -27.32 10.62 -26.08
CA VAL A 278 -26.19 9.69 -25.95
C VAL A 278 -26.65 8.25 -25.98
N ASP A 279 -27.72 7.93 -25.28
CA ASP A 279 -28.30 6.58 -25.26
C ASP A 279 -28.81 6.11 -26.65
N ALA A 280 -29.31 7.04 -27.45
CA ALA A 280 -29.75 6.74 -28.81
C ALA A 280 -28.60 6.47 -29.80
N ILE A 281 -27.35 6.87 -29.46
CA ILE A 281 -26.16 6.63 -30.27
C ILE A 281 -25.53 5.26 -29.95
N TRP A 282 -25.74 4.75 -28.76
CA TRP A 282 -25.18 3.48 -28.26
C TRP A 282 -26.11 2.32 -28.43
#